data_5a343d710a7b52f7b9a134cbb46641e2
#
_entry.id   5a343d710a7b52f7b9a134cbb46641e2
#
_cell.length_a   1.000
_cell.length_b   1.000
_cell.length_c   1.000
_cell.angle_alpha   90.00
_cell.angle_beta   90.00
_cell.angle_gamma   90.00
#
_symmetry.space_group_name_H-M   'P 1'
#
loop_
_entity.id
_entity.type
_entity.pdbx_description
1 polymer ?
#
loop_
_entity_poly.entity_id
_entity_poly.type
_entity_poly.pdbx_seq_one_letter_code
_entity_poly.pdbx_strand_id
1 'polypeptide(L)'
;MSDPTYLLRAADIAAMAGLAKTHFLNPDAQRVNKSLGDAAGLTGLGIHLIEVAPPHESTEIHVHYHEDEAVFILSGTGIARIGEAEHAVAAGDFIGYRKGGLAHGLRATGTETLRVLVIGQRLDH
;
A
#
# COMPACT_ATOMS: atom_id res chain seq x y z
N MET A 1 -30.49 -9.37 8.82
CA MET A 1 -29.08 -9.49 8.44
C MET A 1 -28.87 -8.84 7.10
N SER A 2 -27.94 -7.91 7.02
CA SER A 2 -27.66 -7.24 5.75
C SER A 2 -26.81 -8.12 4.84
N ASP A 3 -26.97 -7.94 3.54
CA ASP A 3 -26.12 -8.61 2.57
C ASP A 3 -24.68 -8.11 2.66
N PRO A 4 -23.69 -8.96 2.30
CA PRO A 4 -22.32 -8.50 2.24
C PRO A 4 -22.15 -7.35 1.24
N THR A 5 -21.26 -6.44 1.54
CA THR A 5 -20.94 -5.33 0.66
C THR A 5 -19.97 -5.82 -0.42
N TYR A 6 -20.44 -5.90 -1.65
CA TYR A 6 -19.57 -6.24 -2.79
C TYR A 6 -18.95 -5.00 -3.42
N LEU A 7 -19.70 -3.90 -3.45
CA LEU A 7 -19.32 -2.69 -4.18
C LEU A 7 -19.02 -1.55 -3.21
N LEU A 8 -17.81 -1.02 -3.32
CA LEU A 8 -17.41 0.22 -2.65
C LEU A 8 -17.30 1.29 -3.74
N ARG A 9 -18.16 2.29 -3.68
CA ARG A 9 -18.10 3.43 -4.61
C ARG A 9 -16.92 4.34 -4.23
N ALA A 10 -16.48 5.15 -5.19
CA ALA A 10 -15.41 6.12 -4.90
C ALA A 10 -15.76 7.02 -3.71
N ALA A 11 -17.03 7.42 -3.57
CA ALA A 11 -17.47 8.23 -2.44
C ALA A 11 -17.39 7.48 -1.12
N ASP A 12 -17.68 6.17 -1.11
CA ASP A 12 -17.56 5.34 0.09
C ASP A 12 -16.11 5.25 0.54
N ILE A 13 -15.20 5.04 -0.40
CA ILE A 13 -13.76 4.96 -0.12
C ILE A 13 -13.25 6.31 0.39
N ALA A 14 -13.66 7.40 -0.24
CA ALA A 14 -13.27 8.74 0.19
C ALA A 14 -13.76 9.04 1.62
N ALA A 15 -14.93 8.52 2.00
CA ALA A 15 -15.51 8.71 3.33
C ALA A 15 -14.86 7.84 4.42
N MET A 16 -14.12 6.80 4.05
CA MET A 16 -13.42 5.97 5.02
C MET A 16 -12.34 6.78 5.73
N ALA A 17 -12.37 6.77 7.06
CA ALA A 17 -11.36 7.48 7.85
C ALA A 17 -9.96 6.88 7.66
N GLY A 18 -9.92 5.57 7.44
CA GLY A 18 -8.66 4.84 7.37
C GLY A 18 -7.99 4.74 8.73
N LEU A 19 -6.82 4.16 8.72
CA LEU A 19 -6.01 4.00 9.93
C LEU A 19 -4.65 4.65 9.69
N ALA A 20 -4.37 5.72 10.43
CA ALA A 20 -3.06 6.37 10.38
C ALA A 20 -2.06 5.49 11.13
N LYS A 21 -0.94 5.19 10.47
CA LYS A 21 0.11 4.33 11.02
C LYS A 21 1.46 5.01 10.92
N THR A 22 2.23 4.94 12.01
CA THR A 22 3.62 5.36 12.04
C THR A 22 4.43 4.17 12.54
N HIS A 23 5.44 3.78 11.77
CA HIS A 23 6.30 2.66 12.17
C HIS A 23 7.11 3.05 13.40
N PHE A 24 7.08 2.22 14.46
CA PHE A 24 7.69 2.59 15.74
C PHE A 24 9.22 2.70 15.69
N LEU A 25 9.86 2.04 14.73
CA LEU A 25 11.32 2.10 14.53
C LEU A 25 11.74 3.16 13.51
N ASN A 26 10.80 3.72 12.74
CA ASN A 26 11.10 4.71 11.71
C ASN A 26 9.97 5.73 11.65
N PRO A 27 10.12 6.89 12.31
CA PRO A 27 9.06 7.90 12.33
C PRO A 27 8.75 8.52 10.96
N ASP A 28 9.63 8.34 9.96
CA ASP A 28 9.35 8.78 8.59
C ASP A 28 8.43 7.82 7.84
N ALA A 29 8.25 6.60 8.33
CA ALA A 29 7.32 5.64 7.77
C ALA A 29 5.92 5.89 8.31
N GLN A 30 5.20 6.83 7.70
CA GLN A 30 3.86 7.26 8.08
C GLN A 30 2.91 7.13 6.89
N ARG A 31 1.74 6.55 7.13
CA ARG A 31 0.73 6.35 6.09
C ARG A 31 -0.68 6.32 6.65
N VAL A 32 -1.65 6.57 5.77
CA VAL A 32 -3.06 6.27 6.04
C VAL A 32 -3.44 5.04 5.24
N ASN A 33 -3.98 4.03 5.92
CA ASN A 33 -4.32 2.74 5.33
C ASN A 33 -5.84 2.54 5.37
N LYS A 34 -6.44 2.36 4.20
CA LYS A 34 -7.87 2.02 4.05
C LYS A 34 -7.96 0.59 3.54
N SER A 35 -8.41 -0.33 4.38
CA SER A 35 -8.52 -1.74 4.01
C SER A 35 -9.78 -2.00 3.22
N LEU A 36 -9.67 -1.94 1.90
CA LEU A 36 -10.78 -2.18 0.99
C LEU A 36 -11.21 -3.64 1.00
N GLY A 37 -10.24 -4.55 1.09
CA GLY A 37 -10.51 -5.99 1.13
C GLY A 37 -11.35 -6.37 2.34
N ASP A 38 -11.00 -5.86 3.52
CA ASP A 38 -11.75 -6.14 4.74
C ASP A 38 -13.17 -5.56 4.65
N ALA A 39 -13.30 -4.34 4.12
CA ALA A 39 -14.60 -3.71 3.97
C ALA A 39 -15.53 -4.50 3.05
N ALA A 40 -14.98 -5.18 2.07
CA ALA A 40 -15.75 -6.03 1.14
C ALA A 40 -15.82 -7.50 1.58
N GLY A 41 -15.24 -7.84 2.74
CA GLY A 41 -15.32 -9.19 3.31
C GLY A 41 -14.38 -10.21 2.71
N LEU A 42 -13.31 -9.77 2.06
CA LEU A 42 -12.30 -10.68 1.51
C LEU A 42 -11.44 -11.27 2.62
N THR A 43 -11.11 -12.53 2.52
CA THR A 43 -10.29 -13.22 3.51
C THR A 43 -8.94 -13.71 2.96
N GLY A 44 -8.89 -14.05 1.69
CA GLY A 44 -7.69 -14.60 1.04
C GLY A 44 -6.73 -13.55 0.48
N LEU A 45 -7.18 -12.31 0.39
CA LEU A 45 -6.41 -11.19 -0.14
C LEU A 45 -6.45 -10.01 0.81
N GLY A 46 -5.30 -9.40 1.06
CA GLY A 46 -5.24 -8.09 1.66
C GLY A 46 -5.19 -7.03 0.57
N ILE A 47 -6.19 -6.16 0.52
CA ILE A 47 -6.26 -5.09 -0.48
C ILE A 47 -6.43 -3.78 0.23
N HIS A 48 -5.44 -2.89 0.07
CA HIS A 48 -5.37 -1.64 0.80
C HIS A 48 -5.16 -0.47 -0.14
N LEU A 49 -5.89 0.61 0.09
CA LEU A 49 -5.54 1.91 -0.45
C LEU A 49 -4.67 2.60 0.59
N ILE A 50 -3.44 2.93 0.21
CA ILE A 50 -2.47 3.56 1.11
C ILE A 50 -2.17 4.95 0.60
N GLU A 51 -2.24 5.93 1.49
CA GLU A 51 -1.96 7.34 1.21
C GLU A 51 -0.77 7.79 2.04
N VAL A 52 0.24 8.34 1.36
CA VAL A 52 1.49 8.77 1.98
C VAL A 52 1.77 10.20 1.57
N ALA A 53 1.83 11.10 2.56
CA ALA A 53 2.18 12.50 2.31
C ALA A 53 3.71 12.62 2.17
N PRO A 54 4.21 13.38 1.17
CA PRO A 54 5.65 13.60 1.08
C PRO A 54 6.17 14.33 2.34
N PRO A 55 7.38 14.03 2.79
CA PRO A 55 8.38 13.11 2.28
C PRO A 55 8.37 11.73 2.93
N HIS A 56 7.24 11.32 3.50
CA HIS A 56 7.15 10.10 4.29
C HIS A 56 7.27 8.82 3.45
N GLU A 57 7.61 7.73 4.11
CA GLU A 57 7.68 6.39 3.55
C GLU A 57 6.39 5.62 3.86
N SER A 58 6.00 4.70 2.98
CA SER A 58 4.80 3.89 3.21
C SER A 58 5.00 2.91 4.37
N THR A 59 6.22 2.39 4.51
CA THR A 59 6.61 1.48 5.57
C THR A 59 8.13 1.39 5.63
N GLU A 60 8.66 0.67 6.63
CA GLU A 60 10.08 0.34 6.70
C GLU A 60 10.46 -0.56 5.52
N ILE A 61 11.73 -0.52 5.11
CA ILE A 61 12.25 -1.43 4.07
C ILE A 61 12.14 -2.86 4.59
N HIS A 62 11.49 -3.72 3.82
CA HIS A 62 11.16 -5.08 4.26
C HIS A 62 11.12 -6.06 3.09
N VAL A 63 11.04 -7.33 3.41
CA VAL A 63 10.83 -8.41 2.45
C VAL A 63 9.76 -9.37 2.98
N HIS A 64 8.91 -9.85 2.06
CA HIS A 64 7.93 -10.88 2.37
C HIS A 64 8.48 -12.23 1.92
N TYR A 65 8.58 -13.18 2.84
CA TYR A 65 9.16 -14.49 2.53
C TYR A 65 8.17 -15.47 1.92
N HIS A 66 6.89 -15.34 2.24
CA HIS A 66 5.87 -16.33 1.87
C HIS A 66 4.75 -15.80 1.00
N GLU A 67 4.70 -14.50 0.75
CA GLU A 67 3.56 -13.84 0.12
C GLU A 67 4.00 -12.95 -1.03
N ASP A 68 3.30 -13.07 -2.15
CA ASP A 68 3.43 -12.09 -3.23
C ASP A 68 2.68 -10.81 -2.86
N GLU A 69 3.22 -9.68 -3.29
CA GLU A 69 2.59 -8.37 -3.10
C GLU A 69 2.69 -7.57 -4.38
N ALA A 70 1.64 -6.88 -4.72
CA ALA A 70 1.61 -5.99 -5.88
C ALA A 70 1.24 -4.58 -5.44
N VAL A 71 1.83 -3.59 -6.09
CA VAL A 71 1.54 -2.17 -5.85
C VAL A 71 1.24 -1.50 -7.17
N PHE A 72 0.11 -0.80 -7.25
CA PHE A 72 -0.25 0.03 -8.39
C PHE A 72 -0.34 1.48 -7.95
N ILE A 73 0.38 2.37 -8.61
CA ILE A 73 0.41 3.79 -8.27
C ILE A 73 -0.80 4.47 -8.90
N LEU A 74 -1.67 5.05 -8.09
CA LEU A 74 -2.89 5.72 -8.53
C LEU A 74 -2.67 7.21 -8.77
N SER A 75 -1.92 7.88 -7.89
CA SER A 75 -1.62 9.31 -8.02
C SER A 75 -0.35 9.65 -7.25
N GLY A 76 0.24 10.78 -7.56
CA GLY A 76 1.46 11.25 -6.94
C GLY A 76 2.72 10.65 -7.55
N THR A 77 3.85 10.95 -6.93
CA THR A 77 5.17 10.46 -7.34
C THR A 77 5.90 9.89 -6.14
N GLY A 78 6.85 9.01 -6.40
CA GLY A 78 7.62 8.39 -5.35
C GLY A 78 8.96 7.84 -5.82
N ILE A 79 9.73 7.34 -4.86
CA ILE A 79 10.94 6.57 -5.12
C ILE A 79 10.71 5.17 -4.57
N ALA A 80 10.77 4.18 -5.45
CA ALA A 80 10.70 2.78 -5.06
C ALA A 80 12.12 2.25 -4.90
N ARG A 81 12.45 1.80 -3.70
CA ARG A 81 13.71 1.12 -3.45
C ARG A 81 13.49 -0.38 -3.54
N ILE A 82 14.27 -1.03 -4.40
CA ILE A 82 14.21 -2.48 -4.62
C ILE A 82 15.64 -3.01 -4.54
N GLY A 83 15.95 -3.72 -3.45
CA GLY A 83 17.33 -4.08 -3.14
C GLY A 83 18.17 -2.81 -2.94
N GLU A 84 19.24 -2.66 -3.71
CA GLU A 84 20.12 -1.50 -3.67
C GLU A 84 19.74 -0.41 -4.68
N ALA A 85 18.78 -0.70 -5.59
CA ALA A 85 18.40 0.22 -6.65
C ALA A 85 17.23 1.10 -6.23
N GLU A 86 17.22 2.35 -6.70
CA GLU A 86 16.11 3.28 -6.53
C GLU A 86 15.51 3.61 -7.89
N HIS A 87 14.18 3.66 -7.94
CA HIS A 87 13.43 3.92 -9.17
C HIS A 87 12.42 5.02 -8.91
N ALA A 88 12.42 6.05 -9.76
CA ALA A 88 11.35 7.04 -9.73
C ALA A 88 10.07 6.41 -10.30
N VAL A 89 8.97 6.54 -9.58
CA VAL A 89 7.67 6.00 -9.98
C VAL A 89 6.61 7.08 -9.93
N ALA A 90 5.55 6.89 -10.72
CA ALA A 90 4.45 7.84 -10.83
C ALA A 90 3.15 7.10 -11.14
N ALA A 91 2.04 7.85 -11.22
CA ALA A 91 0.72 7.30 -11.52
C ALA A 91 0.75 6.41 -12.76
N GLY A 92 0.16 5.23 -12.65
CA GLY A 92 0.12 4.23 -13.72
C GLY A 92 1.22 3.19 -13.66
N ASP A 93 2.23 3.38 -12.81
CA ASP A 93 3.30 2.39 -12.65
C ASP A 93 2.85 1.23 -11.77
N PHE A 94 3.36 0.05 -12.09
CA PHE A 94 3.07 -1.18 -11.35
C PHE A 94 4.36 -1.80 -10.82
N ILE A 95 4.33 -2.27 -9.57
CA ILE A 95 5.46 -2.97 -8.97
C ILE A 95 4.97 -4.33 -8.47
N GLY A 96 5.63 -5.40 -8.89
CA GLY A 96 5.38 -6.74 -8.38
C GLY A 96 6.51 -7.19 -7.47
N TYR A 97 6.20 -7.41 -6.21
CA TYR A 97 7.15 -7.92 -5.23
C TYR A 97 6.88 -9.40 -5.01
N ARG A 98 7.72 -10.24 -5.63
CA ARG A 98 7.56 -11.70 -5.47
C ARG A 98 8.02 -12.13 -4.07
N LYS A 99 7.38 -13.14 -3.56
CA LYS A 99 7.76 -13.73 -2.26
C LYS A 99 9.23 -14.13 -2.26
N GLY A 100 9.91 -13.90 -1.15
CA GLY A 100 11.33 -14.22 -1.01
C GLY A 100 12.26 -13.39 -1.89
N GLY A 101 11.75 -12.31 -2.47
CA GLY A 101 12.53 -11.42 -3.33
C GLY A 101 13.34 -10.41 -2.55
N LEU A 102 13.71 -9.32 -3.22
CA LEU A 102 14.55 -8.27 -2.63
C LEU A 102 13.75 -7.46 -1.60
N ALA A 103 14.44 -6.99 -0.58
CA ALA A 103 13.89 -6.03 0.36
C ALA A 103 13.50 -4.75 -0.38
N HIS A 104 12.39 -4.13 0.03
CA HIS A 104 11.84 -3.00 -0.70
C HIS A 104 11.17 -1.99 0.22
N GLY A 105 11.02 -0.79 -0.28
CA GLY A 105 10.31 0.29 0.38
C GLY A 105 9.86 1.32 -0.64
N LEU A 106 8.99 2.23 -0.23
CA LEU A 106 8.44 3.25 -1.11
C LEU A 106 8.33 4.56 -0.34
N ARG A 107 8.86 5.65 -0.91
CA ARG A 107 8.82 6.99 -0.32
C ARG A 107 8.07 7.93 -1.25
N ALA A 108 7.17 8.71 -0.68
CA ALA A 108 6.47 9.76 -1.42
C ALA A 108 7.40 10.95 -1.68
N THR A 109 7.31 11.51 -2.88
CA THR A 109 8.11 12.67 -3.30
C THR A 109 7.20 13.75 -3.89
N GLY A 110 7.78 14.90 -4.22
CA GLY A 110 7.01 16.02 -4.76
C GLY A 110 6.13 16.67 -3.70
N THR A 111 4.99 17.18 -4.11
CA THR A 111 4.06 17.91 -3.23
C THR A 111 2.69 17.25 -3.12
N GLU A 112 2.40 16.28 -3.97
CA GLU A 112 1.12 15.58 -3.99
C GLU A 112 1.17 14.31 -3.15
N THR A 113 0.08 14.00 -2.46
CA THR A 113 -0.06 12.72 -1.75
C THR A 113 0.11 11.56 -2.71
N LEU A 114 0.99 10.64 -2.36
CA LEU A 114 1.17 9.38 -3.09
C LEU A 114 0.05 8.45 -2.67
N ARG A 115 -0.76 8.00 -3.65
CA ARG A 115 -1.84 7.05 -3.41
C ARG A 115 -1.56 5.79 -4.20
N VAL A 116 -1.55 4.66 -3.50
CA VAL A 116 -1.22 3.37 -4.08
C VAL A 116 -2.23 2.33 -3.66
N LEU A 117 -2.50 1.39 -4.57
CA LEU A 117 -3.28 0.21 -4.27
C LEU A 117 -2.30 -0.94 -4.02
N VAL A 118 -2.38 -1.51 -2.83
CA VAL A 118 -1.50 -2.62 -2.42
C VAL A 118 -2.34 -3.89 -2.33
N ILE A 119 -1.91 -4.94 -3.01
CA ILE A 119 -2.59 -6.23 -3.03
C ILE A 119 -1.59 -7.28 -2.57
N GLY A 120 -1.91 -7.98 -1.48
CA GLY A 120 -1.06 -9.02 -0.94
C GLY A 120 -1.85 -10.29 -0.62
N GLN A 121 -1.18 -11.42 -0.69
CA GLN A 121 -1.77 -12.69 -0.27
C GLN A 121 -1.94 -12.69 1.25
N ARG A 122 -3.02 -13.30 1.71
CA ARG A 122 -3.19 -13.68 3.11
C ARG A 122 -3.12 -15.19 3.19
N LEU A 123 -1.97 -15.68 3.59
CA LEU A 123 -1.74 -17.13 3.69
C LEU A 123 -2.07 -17.59 5.11
N ASP A 124 -2.63 -18.79 5.16
CA ASP A 124 -2.96 -19.43 6.43
C ASP A 124 -1.76 -20.25 6.89
N HIS A 125 -0.88 -19.61 7.66
CA HIS A 125 0.35 -20.24 8.14
C HIS A 125 0.81 -19.77 9.52
#